data_d100d34ff21c952b5f4d635bf7e71cd4
#
_entry.id   d100d34ff21c952b5f4d635bf7e71cd4
#
_cell.length_a   1.000
_cell.length_b   1.000
_cell.length_c   1.000
_cell.angle_alpha   90.00
_cell.angle_beta   90.00
_cell.angle_gamma   90.00
#
_symmetry.space_group_name_H-M   'P 1'
#
loop_
_entity.id
_entity.type
_entity.pdbx_description
1 polymer ?
#
loop_
_entity_poly.entity_id
_entity_poly.type
_entity_poly.pdbx_seq_one_letter_code
_entity_poly.pdbx_strand_id
1 'polypeptide(L)'
;DHTMILDLNITEYIRSLMKEEKNDLSHIESEARVNHVPIVKPETKELLRTLVLLKKPMKILEVGAAVGFSSLYMNSYQPEGGTIITIERNEKRIKKAKENIKNQGKEEQITLLEGDAIEILKGLDGSFDLIFVDAAKGQYIHFLDDVLRLLAPEGVLVSDNVLQDGDVARSRYAIERRDRTIHKRMRDYLYTIKNHPQLETTILPVGDGVAISIKMGESNERR
;
A
#
# COMPACT_ATOMS: atom_id res chain seq x y z
N ASP A 1 -11.81 -14.33 -19.07
CA ASP A 1 -10.90 -13.30 -19.58
C ASP A 1 -10.69 -12.25 -18.50
N HIS A 2 -9.60 -12.39 -17.73
CA HIS A 2 -9.17 -11.33 -16.82
C HIS A 2 -8.65 -10.18 -17.68
N THR A 3 -9.43 -9.13 -17.79
CA THR A 3 -9.02 -7.91 -18.50
C THR A 3 -7.90 -7.27 -17.69
N MET A 4 -6.68 -7.41 -18.14
CA MET A 4 -5.55 -6.71 -17.53
C MET A 4 -5.71 -5.21 -17.75
N ILE A 5 -5.34 -4.40 -16.78
CA ILE A 5 -5.40 -2.92 -16.86
C ILE A 5 -4.49 -2.43 -18.01
N LEU A 6 -3.34 -3.08 -18.19
CA LEU A 6 -2.38 -2.80 -19.25
C LEU A 6 -2.14 -4.04 -20.11
N ASP A 7 -1.74 -3.81 -21.35
CA ASP A 7 -1.27 -4.87 -22.24
C ASP A 7 -0.12 -5.66 -21.60
N LEU A 8 -0.19 -6.98 -21.69
CA LEU A 8 0.79 -7.88 -21.12
C LEU A 8 2.21 -7.61 -21.66
N ASN A 9 2.32 -7.31 -22.96
CA ASN A 9 3.61 -7.03 -23.59
C ASN A 9 4.26 -5.78 -23.01
N ILE A 10 3.47 -4.76 -22.70
CA ILE A 10 3.98 -3.52 -22.07
C ILE A 10 4.48 -3.84 -20.66
N THR A 11 3.70 -4.59 -19.90
CA THR A 11 4.09 -4.99 -18.54
C THR A 11 5.35 -5.84 -18.52
N GLU A 12 5.44 -6.83 -19.41
CA GLU A 12 6.65 -7.68 -19.54
C GLU A 12 7.87 -6.89 -19.98
N TYR A 13 7.69 -5.96 -20.90
CA TYR A 13 8.79 -5.09 -21.34
C TYR A 13 9.31 -4.22 -20.18
N ILE A 14 8.42 -3.56 -19.43
CA ILE A 14 8.80 -2.76 -18.27
C ILE A 14 9.55 -3.62 -17.24
N ARG A 15 9.05 -4.82 -16.94
CA ARG A 15 9.70 -5.77 -16.02
C ARG A 15 11.09 -6.19 -16.51
N SER A 16 11.27 -6.36 -17.81
CA SER A 16 12.57 -6.70 -18.40
C SER A 16 13.63 -5.61 -18.20
N LEU A 17 13.22 -4.36 -18.00
CA LEU A 17 14.10 -3.22 -17.74
C LEU A 17 14.42 -3.03 -16.25
N MET A 18 13.75 -3.75 -15.36
CA MET A 18 13.99 -3.64 -13.93
C MET A 18 15.36 -4.19 -13.59
N LYS A 19 16.10 -3.43 -12.78
CA LYS A 19 17.41 -3.87 -12.28
C LYS A 19 17.21 -4.95 -11.24
N GLU A 20 18.09 -5.95 -11.26
CA GLU A 20 18.19 -6.88 -10.14
C GLU A 20 18.57 -6.13 -8.88
N GLU A 21 17.79 -6.32 -7.82
CA GLU A 21 18.10 -5.72 -6.55
C GLU A 21 19.25 -6.48 -5.88
N LYS A 22 20.31 -5.77 -5.59
CA LYS A 22 21.50 -6.32 -4.91
C LYS A 22 21.32 -6.44 -3.39
N ASN A 23 20.07 -6.46 -2.91
CA ASN A 23 19.79 -6.57 -1.51
C ASN A 23 19.34 -7.99 -1.14
N ASP A 24 19.50 -8.33 0.14
CA ASP A 24 19.11 -9.64 0.69
C ASP A 24 17.59 -9.88 0.72
N LEU A 25 16.78 -8.95 0.17
CA LEU A 25 15.32 -9.05 0.16
C LEU A 25 14.78 -9.87 -1.02
N SER A 26 15.58 -10.11 -2.04
CA SER A 26 15.17 -10.86 -3.23
C SER A 26 14.69 -12.27 -2.90
N HIS A 27 15.27 -12.93 -1.90
CA HIS A 27 14.83 -14.27 -1.48
C HIS A 27 13.48 -14.25 -0.76
N ILE A 28 13.20 -13.20 0.03
CA ILE A 28 11.90 -13.01 0.69
C ILE A 28 10.81 -12.81 -0.37
N GLU A 29 11.08 -11.97 -1.37
CA GLU A 29 10.18 -11.74 -2.50
C GLU A 29 9.92 -13.02 -3.28
N SER A 30 10.96 -13.75 -3.65
CA SER A 30 10.86 -14.99 -4.40
C SER A 30 10.10 -16.07 -3.64
N GLU A 31 10.38 -16.25 -2.36
CA GLU A 31 9.68 -17.20 -1.51
C GLU A 31 8.19 -16.87 -1.39
N ALA A 32 7.86 -15.60 -1.19
CA ALA A 32 6.47 -15.16 -1.11
C ALA A 32 5.72 -15.42 -2.43
N ARG A 33 6.33 -15.15 -3.58
CA ARG A 33 5.73 -15.42 -4.89
C ARG A 33 5.54 -16.92 -5.14
N VAL A 34 6.52 -17.75 -4.82
CA VAL A 34 6.42 -19.21 -4.93
C VAL A 34 5.32 -19.77 -4.05
N ASN A 35 5.15 -19.25 -2.84
CA ASN A 35 4.12 -19.68 -1.90
C ASN A 35 2.76 -18.99 -2.12
N HIS A 36 2.61 -18.25 -3.22
CA HIS A 36 1.38 -17.51 -3.55
C HIS A 36 0.90 -16.55 -2.45
N VAL A 37 1.82 -16.01 -1.68
CA VAL A 37 1.50 -14.93 -0.74
C VAL A 37 1.30 -13.65 -1.54
N PRO A 38 0.15 -12.95 -1.37
CA PRO A 38 -0.09 -11.70 -2.07
C PRO A 38 0.85 -10.61 -1.55
N ILE A 39 1.83 -10.26 -2.34
CA ILE A 39 2.73 -9.13 -2.12
C ILE A 39 2.61 -8.14 -3.27
N VAL A 40 3.13 -6.93 -3.09
CA VAL A 40 3.12 -5.88 -4.12
C VAL A 40 3.68 -6.39 -5.45
N LYS A 41 3.03 -6.01 -6.54
CA LYS A 41 3.53 -6.30 -7.89
C LYS A 41 4.83 -5.55 -8.16
N PRO A 42 5.69 -6.06 -9.07
CA PRO A 42 6.98 -5.42 -9.35
C PRO A 42 6.88 -3.94 -9.71
N GLU A 43 5.90 -3.53 -10.51
CA GLU A 43 5.68 -2.13 -10.90
C GLU A 43 5.30 -1.25 -9.70
N THR A 44 4.45 -1.76 -8.81
CA THR A 44 4.06 -1.07 -7.57
C THR A 44 5.23 -0.94 -6.63
N LYS A 45 6.06 -1.98 -6.52
CA LYS A 45 7.30 -1.95 -5.75
C LYS A 45 8.23 -0.82 -6.21
N GLU A 46 8.47 -0.69 -7.51
CA GLU A 46 9.30 0.39 -8.05
C GLU A 46 8.70 1.78 -7.80
N LEU A 47 7.37 1.91 -7.90
CA LEU A 47 6.68 3.17 -7.57
C LEU A 47 6.87 3.52 -6.10
N LEU A 48 6.74 2.56 -5.18
CA LEU A 48 6.97 2.78 -3.75
C LEU A 48 8.41 3.26 -3.49
N ARG A 49 9.41 2.65 -4.11
CA ARG A 49 10.80 3.10 -4.01
C ARG A 49 10.94 4.55 -4.44
N THR A 50 10.39 4.91 -5.60
CA THR A 50 10.43 6.28 -6.11
C THR A 50 9.79 7.26 -5.13
N LEU A 51 8.62 6.93 -4.59
CA LEU A 51 7.91 7.77 -3.63
C LEU A 51 8.68 7.93 -2.31
N VAL A 52 9.28 6.87 -1.79
CA VAL A 52 10.10 6.93 -0.58
C VAL A 52 11.35 7.79 -0.81
N LEU A 53 12.02 7.64 -1.94
CA LEU A 53 13.19 8.46 -2.29
C LEU A 53 12.85 9.94 -2.48
N LEU A 54 11.67 10.25 -3.07
CA LEU A 54 11.21 11.63 -3.26
C LEU A 54 10.74 12.27 -1.95
N LYS A 55 9.90 11.56 -1.21
CA LYS A 55 9.29 12.08 0.03
C LYS A 55 10.25 12.09 1.20
N LYS A 56 11.20 11.16 1.26
CA LYS A 56 12.12 10.95 2.39
C LYS A 56 11.37 10.80 3.73
N PRO A 57 10.38 9.90 3.82
CA PRO A 57 9.55 9.79 5.01
C PRO A 57 10.33 9.20 6.18
N MET A 58 10.34 9.88 7.32
CA MET A 58 10.93 9.37 8.55
C MET A 58 10.02 8.38 9.26
N LYS A 59 8.71 8.57 9.14
CA LYS A 59 7.69 7.70 9.74
C LYS A 59 6.73 7.20 8.68
N ILE A 60 6.71 5.89 8.50
CA ILE A 60 5.80 5.19 7.59
C ILE A 60 4.82 4.35 8.39
N LEU A 61 3.55 4.38 8.02
CA LEU A 61 2.54 3.45 8.47
C LEU A 61 2.14 2.55 7.30
N GLU A 62 2.15 1.23 7.51
CA GLU A 62 1.69 0.26 6.54
C GLU A 62 0.49 -0.51 7.08
N VAL A 63 -0.58 -0.58 6.30
CA VAL A 63 -1.77 -1.39 6.61
C VAL A 63 -1.76 -2.61 5.70
N GLY A 64 -1.42 -3.77 6.26
CA GLY A 64 -1.22 -5.03 5.54
C GLY A 64 0.25 -5.39 5.38
N ALA A 65 0.83 -6.02 6.40
CA ALA A 65 2.26 -6.38 6.40
C ALA A 65 2.58 -7.57 5.49
N ALA A 66 1.61 -8.46 5.27
CA ALA A 66 1.85 -9.77 4.66
C ALA A 66 3.05 -10.46 5.35
N VAL A 67 4.10 -10.77 4.60
CA VAL A 67 5.31 -11.40 5.15
C VAL A 67 6.44 -10.41 5.48
N GLY A 68 6.14 -9.11 5.51
CA GLY A 68 7.08 -8.06 5.87
C GLY A 68 7.97 -7.57 4.73
N PHE A 69 7.77 -8.05 3.52
CA PHE A 69 8.59 -7.67 2.37
C PHE A 69 8.52 -6.16 2.07
N SER A 70 7.32 -5.61 1.91
CA SER A 70 7.15 -4.18 1.58
C SER A 70 7.68 -3.25 2.67
N SER A 71 7.50 -3.58 3.95
CA SER A 71 8.09 -2.81 5.05
C SER A 71 9.60 -2.80 4.98
N LEU A 72 10.21 -3.97 4.85
CA LEU A 72 11.67 -4.10 4.72
C LEU A 72 12.19 -3.36 3.49
N TYR A 73 11.48 -3.47 2.37
CA TYR A 73 11.83 -2.79 1.14
C TYR A 73 11.76 -1.26 1.28
N MET A 74 10.67 -0.72 1.80
CA MET A 74 10.54 0.72 2.04
C MET A 74 11.59 1.23 3.05
N ASN A 75 11.85 0.47 4.13
CA ASN A 75 12.85 0.84 5.13
C ASN A 75 14.26 0.94 4.53
N SER A 76 14.60 0.09 3.55
CA SER A 76 15.90 0.13 2.88
C SER A 76 16.14 1.42 2.08
N TYR A 77 15.09 2.16 1.75
CA TYR A 77 15.15 3.44 1.03
C TYR A 77 14.78 4.65 1.89
N GLN A 78 14.34 4.45 3.13
CA GLN A 78 14.12 5.55 4.06
C GLN A 78 15.42 6.27 4.40
N PRO A 79 15.35 7.55 4.79
CA PRO A 79 16.47 8.20 5.44
C PRO A 79 16.96 7.44 6.68
N GLU A 80 18.22 7.61 7.03
CA GLU A 80 18.76 7.03 8.26
C GLU A 80 17.92 7.46 9.48
N GLY A 81 17.62 6.52 10.36
CA GLY A 81 16.73 6.72 11.49
C GLY A 81 15.23 6.58 11.17
N GLY A 82 14.88 6.32 9.92
CA GLY A 82 13.50 6.09 9.52
C GLY A 82 12.89 4.85 10.16
N THR A 83 11.61 4.92 10.51
CA THR A 83 10.87 3.83 11.17
C THR A 83 9.57 3.52 10.45
N ILE A 84 9.09 2.30 10.62
CA ILE A 84 7.82 1.82 10.06
C ILE A 84 7.00 1.13 11.15
N ILE A 85 5.70 1.44 11.19
CA ILE A 85 4.71 0.63 11.89
C ILE A 85 3.91 -0.09 10.82
N THR A 86 3.77 -1.41 10.94
CA THR A 86 3.00 -2.24 10.02
C THR A 86 1.98 -3.09 10.77
N ILE A 87 0.83 -3.33 10.15
CA ILE A 87 -0.32 -4.01 10.77
C ILE A 87 -0.65 -5.28 9.98
N GLU A 88 -0.83 -6.40 10.69
CA GLU A 88 -1.26 -7.66 10.09
C GLU A 88 -2.14 -8.45 11.08
N ARG A 89 -3.16 -9.15 10.58
CA ARG A 89 -4.03 -10.00 11.41
C ARG A 89 -3.87 -11.50 11.15
N ASN A 90 -3.35 -11.91 10.01
CA ASN A 90 -3.20 -13.32 9.67
C ASN A 90 -2.01 -13.92 10.44
N GLU A 91 -2.29 -14.91 11.30
CA GLU A 91 -1.29 -15.51 12.19
C GLU A 91 -0.07 -16.09 11.46
N LYS A 92 -0.27 -16.76 10.33
CA LYS A 92 0.83 -17.33 9.54
C LYS A 92 1.70 -16.25 8.93
N ARG A 93 1.09 -15.18 8.44
CA ARG A 93 1.81 -14.03 7.87
C ARG A 93 2.56 -13.26 8.95
N ILE A 94 1.94 -13.04 10.10
CA ILE A 94 2.58 -12.41 11.27
C ILE A 94 3.84 -13.15 11.65
N LYS A 95 3.76 -14.46 11.81
CA LYS A 95 4.92 -15.29 12.16
C LYS A 95 6.05 -15.13 11.15
N LYS A 96 5.73 -15.20 9.86
CA LYS A 96 6.72 -15.05 8.78
C LYS A 96 7.29 -13.64 8.71
N ALA A 97 6.45 -12.62 8.87
CA ALA A 97 6.90 -11.23 8.90
C ALA A 97 7.87 -10.96 10.04
N LYS A 98 7.57 -11.42 11.25
CA LYS A 98 8.46 -11.32 12.42
C LYS A 98 9.79 -12.00 12.16
N GLU A 99 9.78 -13.20 11.61
CA GLU A 99 10.98 -13.94 11.26
C GLU A 99 11.83 -13.16 10.24
N ASN A 100 11.22 -12.66 9.18
CA ASN A 100 11.92 -11.88 8.16
C ASN A 100 12.51 -10.57 8.71
N ILE A 101 11.77 -9.84 9.52
CA ILE A 101 12.23 -8.60 10.16
C ILE A 101 13.43 -8.88 11.08
N LYS A 102 13.34 -9.94 11.87
CA LYS A 102 14.43 -10.37 12.76
C LYS A 102 15.68 -10.78 11.98
N ASN A 103 15.50 -11.61 10.94
CA ASN A 103 16.63 -12.10 10.13
C ASN A 103 17.35 -10.96 9.40
N GLN A 104 16.65 -9.88 9.08
CA GLN A 104 17.22 -8.67 8.48
C GLN A 104 17.78 -7.68 9.52
N GLY A 105 17.68 -8.00 10.80
CA GLY A 105 18.16 -7.12 11.88
C GLY A 105 17.42 -5.79 11.99
N LYS A 106 16.12 -5.77 11.66
CA LYS A 106 15.31 -4.55 11.57
C LYS A 106 14.23 -4.42 12.65
N GLU A 107 14.35 -5.16 13.74
CA GLU A 107 13.37 -5.15 14.83
C GLU A 107 13.24 -3.78 15.53
N GLU A 108 14.28 -2.95 15.51
CA GLU A 108 14.23 -1.59 16.08
C GLU A 108 13.58 -0.59 15.12
N GLN A 109 13.69 -0.79 13.82
CA GLN A 109 13.16 0.11 12.79
C GLN A 109 11.71 -0.21 12.41
N ILE A 110 11.31 -1.48 12.46
CA ILE A 110 10.00 -1.94 12.01
C ILE A 110 9.25 -2.58 13.18
N THR A 111 8.11 -1.98 13.55
CA THR A 111 7.20 -2.49 14.57
C THR A 111 5.99 -3.11 13.91
N LEU A 112 5.72 -4.39 14.15
CA LEU A 112 4.55 -5.09 13.68
C LEU A 112 3.48 -5.11 14.77
N LEU A 113 2.30 -4.56 14.47
CA LEU A 113 1.12 -4.60 15.32
C LEU A 113 0.19 -5.70 14.83
N GLU A 114 -0.17 -6.61 15.72
CA GLU A 114 -1.00 -7.79 15.43
C GLU A 114 -2.46 -7.50 15.70
N GLY A 115 -3.31 -7.68 14.71
CA GLY A 115 -4.75 -7.57 14.88
C GLY A 115 -5.47 -6.94 13.71
N ASP A 116 -6.74 -6.63 13.94
CA ASP A 116 -7.59 -5.98 12.95
C ASP A 116 -7.18 -4.52 12.73
N ALA A 117 -6.99 -4.13 11.47
CA ALA A 117 -6.54 -2.81 11.13
C ALA A 117 -7.52 -1.71 11.57
N ILE A 118 -8.82 -1.93 11.46
CA ILE A 118 -9.83 -0.95 11.86
C ILE A 118 -9.69 -0.63 13.35
N GLU A 119 -9.57 -1.65 14.20
CA GLU A 119 -9.44 -1.48 15.65
C GLU A 119 -8.09 -0.86 16.05
N ILE A 120 -7.00 -1.32 15.44
CA ILE A 120 -5.65 -0.81 15.72
C ILE A 120 -5.55 0.67 15.33
N LEU A 121 -6.02 1.05 14.15
CA LEU A 121 -5.95 2.43 13.67
C LEU A 121 -6.72 3.40 14.55
N LYS A 122 -7.86 2.99 15.13
CA LYS A 122 -8.63 3.83 16.06
C LYS A 122 -7.82 4.23 17.30
N GLY A 123 -7.01 3.30 17.82
CA GLY A 123 -6.19 3.50 19.01
C GLY A 123 -4.79 4.03 18.74
N LEU A 124 -4.39 4.14 17.49
CA LEU A 124 -3.04 4.58 17.12
C LEU A 124 -2.96 6.11 17.12
N ASP A 125 -1.91 6.61 17.74
CA ASP A 125 -1.57 8.03 17.71
C ASP A 125 -0.30 8.26 16.89
N GLY A 126 -0.04 9.51 16.56
CA GLY A 126 1.14 9.93 15.85
C GLY A 126 0.83 10.62 14.54
N SER A 127 1.88 10.88 13.79
CA SER A 127 1.83 11.55 12.51
C SER A 127 2.81 10.87 11.57
N PHE A 128 2.31 10.39 10.44
CA PHE A 128 3.10 9.64 9.48
C PHE A 128 3.27 10.42 8.18
N ASP A 129 4.49 10.42 7.66
CA ASP A 129 4.82 11.14 6.43
C ASP A 129 4.35 10.42 5.18
N LEU A 130 4.28 9.09 5.25
CA LEU A 130 3.75 8.21 4.22
C LEU A 130 2.93 7.11 4.87
N ILE A 131 1.73 6.86 4.34
CA ILE A 131 0.88 5.74 4.72
C ILE A 131 0.65 4.89 3.48
N PHE A 132 1.00 3.61 3.56
CA PHE A 132 0.79 2.63 2.51
C PHE A 132 -0.32 1.65 2.92
N VAL A 133 -1.37 1.57 2.11
CA VAL A 133 -2.53 0.71 2.36
C VAL A 133 -2.56 -0.40 1.33
N ASP A 134 -2.34 -1.63 1.79
CA ASP A 134 -2.44 -2.86 1.02
C ASP A 134 -3.15 -3.91 1.86
N ALA A 135 -4.43 -3.74 2.08
CA ALA A 135 -5.25 -4.56 2.95
C ALA A 135 -6.37 -5.26 2.17
N ALA A 136 -7.18 -6.03 2.90
CA ALA A 136 -8.31 -6.74 2.33
C ALA A 136 -9.25 -5.79 1.58
N LYS A 137 -9.63 -6.18 0.36
CA LYS A 137 -10.53 -5.44 -0.51
C LYS A 137 -11.84 -5.09 0.21
N GLY A 138 -12.31 -3.88 0.00
CA GLY A 138 -13.57 -3.39 0.57
C GLY A 138 -13.48 -2.83 1.98
N GLN A 139 -12.32 -2.84 2.63
CA GLN A 139 -12.13 -2.26 3.97
C GLN A 139 -11.58 -0.84 3.96
N TYR A 140 -11.02 -0.36 2.87
CA TYR A 140 -10.35 0.93 2.77
C TYR A 140 -11.23 2.11 3.22
N ILE A 141 -12.50 2.09 2.85
CA ILE A 141 -13.45 3.15 3.25
C ILE A 141 -13.67 3.21 4.77
N HIS A 142 -13.55 2.07 5.47
CA HIS A 142 -13.83 1.99 6.90
C HIS A 142 -12.73 2.57 7.79
N PHE A 143 -11.49 2.63 7.32
CA PHE A 143 -10.39 3.23 8.07
C PHE A 143 -9.85 4.53 7.48
N LEU A 144 -10.53 5.07 6.47
CA LEU A 144 -10.08 6.31 5.82
C LEU A 144 -9.98 7.49 6.80
N ASP A 145 -10.95 7.68 7.68
CA ASP A 145 -10.95 8.79 8.64
C ASP A 145 -9.74 8.71 9.57
N ASP A 146 -9.42 7.51 10.08
CA ASP A 146 -8.24 7.31 10.94
C ASP A 146 -6.94 7.50 10.17
N VAL A 147 -6.86 6.99 8.93
CA VAL A 147 -5.70 7.21 8.06
C VAL A 147 -5.47 8.69 7.81
N LEU A 148 -6.52 9.46 7.53
CA LEU A 148 -6.40 10.91 7.34
C LEU A 148 -5.96 11.64 8.60
N ARG A 149 -6.45 11.22 9.76
CA ARG A 149 -6.02 11.74 11.07
C ARG A 149 -4.54 11.48 11.33
N LEU A 150 -4.05 10.30 10.98
CA LEU A 150 -2.67 9.86 11.18
C LEU A 150 -1.71 10.40 10.12
N LEU A 151 -2.20 10.86 8.99
CA LEU A 151 -1.38 11.41 7.92
C LEU A 151 -0.94 12.83 8.26
N ALA A 152 0.37 13.07 8.22
CA ALA A 152 0.94 14.40 8.45
C ALA A 152 0.48 15.39 7.37
N PRO A 153 0.44 16.70 7.65
CA PRO A 153 0.32 17.70 6.60
C PRO A 153 1.40 17.50 5.54
N GLU A 154 1.02 17.57 4.25
CA GLU A 154 1.87 17.24 3.10
C GLU A 154 2.27 15.75 3.03
N GLY A 155 1.76 14.91 3.93
CA GLY A 155 1.95 13.48 3.91
C GLY A 155 1.32 12.82 2.68
N VAL A 156 1.86 11.66 2.31
CA VAL A 156 1.46 10.90 1.13
C VAL A 156 0.75 9.62 1.53
N LEU A 157 -0.48 9.46 1.06
CA LEU A 157 -1.25 8.21 1.16
C LEU A 157 -1.15 7.46 -0.15
N VAL A 158 -0.67 6.22 -0.09
CA VAL A 158 -0.58 5.30 -1.23
C VAL A 158 -1.54 4.15 -0.99
N SER A 159 -2.53 4.02 -1.86
CA SER A 159 -3.54 2.95 -1.77
C SER A 159 -3.36 2.00 -2.95
N ASP A 160 -3.01 0.75 -2.66
CA ASP A 160 -2.82 -0.29 -3.66
C ASP A 160 -4.13 -1.05 -3.97
N ASN A 161 -4.15 -1.77 -5.08
CA ASN A 161 -5.27 -2.60 -5.54
C ASN A 161 -6.61 -1.85 -5.74
N VAL A 162 -6.56 -0.56 -6.02
CA VAL A 162 -7.78 0.27 -6.09
C VAL A 162 -8.60 0.07 -7.36
N LEU A 163 -8.01 -0.47 -8.43
CA LEU A 163 -8.72 -0.76 -9.67
C LEU A 163 -9.12 -2.24 -9.81
N GLN A 164 -8.67 -3.10 -8.91
CA GLN A 164 -9.04 -4.52 -8.87
C GLN A 164 -8.91 -5.21 -10.24
N ASP A 165 -7.75 -5.12 -10.87
CA ASP A 165 -7.50 -5.61 -12.24
C ASP A 165 -8.48 -5.08 -13.29
N GLY A 166 -9.02 -3.87 -13.07
CA GLY A 166 -9.96 -3.22 -13.96
C GLY A 166 -11.45 -3.42 -13.60
N ASP A 167 -11.78 -4.30 -12.67
CA ASP A 167 -13.16 -4.59 -12.28
C ASP A 167 -13.90 -3.36 -11.74
N VAL A 168 -13.18 -2.45 -11.06
CA VAL A 168 -13.76 -1.21 -10.51
C VAL A 168 -14.34 -0.30 -11.60
N ALA A 169 -13.76 -0.30 -12.80
CA ALA A 169 -14.25 0.49 -13.92
C ALA A 169 -15.47 -0.13 -14.63
N ARG A 170 -15.76 -1.40 -14.34
CA ARG A 170 -16.88 -2.12 -14.98
C ARG A 170 -18.22 -1.77 -14.33
N SER A 171 -19.29 -1.92 -15.11
CA SER A 171 -20.64 -1.78 -14.56
C SER A 171 -20.89 -2.79 -13.43
N ARG A 172 -21.63 -2.36 -12.39
CA ARG A 172 -22.09 -3.24 -11.31
C ARG A 172 -22.72 -4.54 -11.82
N TYR A 173 -23.44 -4.49 -12.92
CA TYR A 173 -24.12 -5.65 -13.51
C TYR A 173 -23.17 -6.65 -14.17
N ALA A 174 -21.97 -6.21 -14.54
CA ALA A 174 -20.91 -7.06 -15.08
C ALA A 174 -20.08 -7.77 -13.99
N ILE A 175 -20.30 -7.44 -12.71
CA ILE A 175 -19.59 -8.00 -11.56
C ILE A 175 -20.43 -9.13 -10.95
N GLU A 176 -19.78 -10.24 -10.58
CA GLU A 176 -20.44 -11.34 -9.88
C GLU A 176 -21.12 -10.85 -8.60
N ARG A 177 -22.30 -11.38 -8.30
CA ARG A 177 -23.11 -10.93 -7.15
C ARG A 177 -22.34 -10.90 -5.83
N ARG A 178 -21.48 -11.90 -5.61
CA ARG A 178 -20.65 -12.02 -4.39
C ARG A 178 -19.66 -10.86 -4.23
N ASP A 179 -19.18 -10.28 -5.35
CA ASP A 179 -18.15 -9.25 -5.35
C ASP A 179 -18.70 -7.81 -5.43
N ARG A 180 -20.02 -7.66 -5.55
CA ARG A 180 -20.66 -6.35 -5.73
C ARG A 180 -20.49 -5.41 -4.54
N THR A 181 -20.44 -5.93 -3.33
CA THR A 181 -20.21 -5.12 -2.13
C THR A 181 -18.80 -4.55 -2.11
N ILE A 182 -17.79 -5.36 -2.41
CA ILE A 182 -16.39 -4.95 -2.50
C ILE A 182 -16.22 -3.92 -3.62
N HIS A 183 -16.80 -4.18 -4.78
CA HIS A 183 -16.80 -3.28 -5.93
C HIS A 183 -17.39 -1.90 -5.56
N LYS A 184 -18.56 -1.88 -4.92
CA LYS A 184 -19.20 -0.64 -4.47
C LYS A 184 -18.34 0.12 -3.47
N ARG A 185 -17.81 -0.56 -2.45
CA ARG A 185 -16.98 0.06 -1.41
C ARG A 185 -15.71 0.67 -1.99
N MET A 186 -15.07 0.01 -2.96
CA MET A 186 -13.88 0.55 -3.61
C MET A 186 -14.22 1.77 -4.46
N ARG A 187 -15.33 1.77 -5.18
CA ARG A 187 -15.80 2.95 -5.92
C ARG A 187 -16.11 4.12 -4.99
N ASP A 188 -16.77 3.85 -3.86
CA ASP A 188 -17.04 4.87 -2.83
C ASP A 188 -15.73 5.45 -2.25
N TYR A 189 -14.75 4.59 -1.99
CA TYR A 189 -13.43 5.00 -1.52
C TYR A 189 -12.73 5.92 -2.53
N LEU A 190 -12.63 5.52 -3.78
CA LEU A 190 -12.01 6.32 -4.84
C LEU A 190 -12.71 7.66 -5.06
N TYR A 191 -14.04 7.66 -5.08
CA TYR A 191 -14.82 8.88 -5.16
C TYR A 191 -14.53 9.81 -3.97
N THR A 192 -14.49 9.26 -2.76
CA THR A 192 -14.25 10.03 -1.53
C THR A 192 -12.86 10.65 -1.51
N ILE A 193 -11.79 9.90 -1.81
CA ILE A 193 -10.43 10.46 -1.81
C ILE A 193 -10.20 11.45 -2.96
N LYS A 194 -10.86 11.24 -4.09
CA LYS A 194 -10.80 12.15 -5.24
C LYS A 194 -11.46 13.52 -4.96
N ASN A 195 -12.55 13.51 -4.19
CA ASN A 195 -13.34 14.70 -3.89
C ASN A 195 -13.10 15.26 -2.48
N HIS A 196 -12.23 14.64 -1.70
CA HIS A 196 -11.93 15.10 -0.34
C HIS A 196 -11.26 16.48 -0.36
N PRO A 197 -11.76 17.46 0.42
CA PRO A 197 -11.25 18.83 0.38
C PRO A 197 -9.79 18.97 0.82
N GLN A 198 -9.30 18.06 1.65
CA GLN A 198 -7.92 18.06 2.15
C GLN A 198 -6.94 17.22 1.33
N LEU A 199 -7.42 16.52 0.29
CA LEU A 199 -6.57 15.61 -0.51
C LEU A 199 -6.47 16.06 -1.96
N GLU A 200 -5.28 15.95 -2.51
CA GLU A 200 -5.04 15.94 -3.95
C GLU A 200 -4.67 14.53 -4.37
N THR A 201 -5.52 13.91 -5.17
CA THR A 201 -5.42 12.48 -5.51
C THR A 201 -5.24 12.26 -7.01
N THR A 202 -4.29 11.40 -7.35
CA THR A 202 -4.11 10.84 -8.69
C THR A 202 -4.27 9.33 -8.65
N ILE A 203 -5.00 8.76 -9.60
CA ILE A 203 -5.16 7.32 -9.75
C ILE A 203 -4.35 6.86 -10.95
N LEU A 204 -3.46 5.90 -10.74
CA LEU A 204 -2.54 5.37 -11.74
C LEU A 204 -2.88 3.93 -12.10
N PRO A 205 -2.90 3.56 -13.39
CA PRO A 205 -3.12 2.19 -13.83
C PRO A 205 -1.83 1.34 -13.74
N VAL A 206 -1.20 1.33 -12.57
CA VAL A 206 0.02 0.58 -12.26
C VAL A 206 -0.35 -0.65 -11.45
N GLY A 207 0.15 -1.83 -11.83
CA GLY A 207 -0.19 -3.09 -11.16
C GLY A 207 -1.71 -3.31 -11.14
N ASP A 208 -2.29 -3.43 -9.96
CA ASP A 208 -3.75 -3.53 -9.74
C ASP A 208 -4.44 -2.17 -9.55
N GLY A 209 -3.78 -1.11 -9.94
CA GLY A 209 -4.22 0.26 -9.72
C GLY A 209 -3.72 0.83 -8.40
N VAL A 210 -3.14 2.02 -8.46
CA VAL A 210 -2.60 2.73 -7.29
C VAL A 210 -3.19 4.13 -7.23
N ALA A 211 -3.72 4.53 -6.09
CA ALA A 211 -4.08 5.91 -5.82
C ALA A 211 -2.99 6.56 -4.95
N ILE A 212 -2.56 7.74 -5.35
CA ILE A 212 -1.64 8.57 -4.59
C ILE A 212 -2.38 9.83 -4.17
N SER A 213 -2.48 10.06 -2.86
CA SER A 213 -3.17 11.20 -2.28
C SER A 213 -2.21 12.00 -1.41
N ILE A 214 -2.16 13.31 -1.60
CA ILE A 214 -1.35 14.21 -0.78
C ILE A 214 -2.27 15.02 0.11
N LYS A 215 -2.02 15.02 1.43
CA LYS A 215 -2.77 15.83 2.38
C LYS A 215 -2.29 17.26 2.32
N MET A 216 -3.16 18.15 1.88
CA MET A 216 -2.87 19.57 1.79
C MET A 216 -2.82 20.19 3.18
N GLY A 217 -1.86 21.11 3.42
CA GLY A 217 -1.79 21.88 4.64
C GLY A 217 -2.90 22.94 4.70
N GLU A 218 -3.19 23.45 5.90
CA GLU A 218 -4.27 24.43 6.14
C GLU A 218 -4.10 25.75 5.33
N SER A 219 -2.89 26.05 4.86
CA SER A 219 -2.58 27.26 4.08
C SER A 219 -2.85 27.15 2.58
N ASN A 220 -3.20 25.99 2.07
CA ASN A 220 -3.47 25.74 0.66
C ASN A 220 -4.96 25.61 0.38
N GLU A 221 -5.77 26.57 0.84
CA GLU A 221 -7.08 26.80 0.23
C GLU A 221 -6.84 27.05 -1.26
N ARG A 222 -7.50 26.26 -2.11
CA ARG A 222 -7.35 26.30 -3.57
C ARG A 222 -7.45 27.75 -4.07
N ARG A 223 -6.40 28.23 -4.67
CA ARG A 223 -6.45 29.45 -5.50
C ARG A 223 -7.19 29.17 -6.79
#